data_f6afd2bb50727e1c20d0a95caea22aaf
#
_entry.id   f6afd2bb50727e1c20d0a95caea22aaf
#
_cell.length_a   1.000
_cell.length_b   1.000
_cell.length_c   1.000
_cell.angle_alpha   90.00
_cell.angle_beta   90.00
_cell.angle_gamma   90.00
#
_symmetry.space_group_name_H-M   'P 1'
#
loop_
_entity.id
_entity.type
_entity.pdbx_description
1 polymer ?
#
loop_
_entity_poly.entity_id
_entity_poly.type
_entity_poly.pdbx_seq_one_letter_code
_entity_poly.pdbx_strand_id
1 'polypeptide(L)'
;MEQYRDVASIPGIEITSREGSHILVYFYQHSQLKKFYLKYIKPFLGRDVMSSTKLSMEEIVHCAKLFPSVIIFPHPYCVAYTGVCNLNFDDFRKERLLEAVDGVEVINAENIHRWNLRCALLGLQLRKAITGGSDGHSLYHMGRVVTYAACEKTGPAMLNAVKDGGACVVGREINLLRKVASSGAKLNVHAGVYPGRLGKNIRYSYRVIHVKSALIRQQWRLRFYRRKNRYHPLV
;
A
#
# COMPACT_ATOMS: atom_id res chain seq x y z
N MET A 1 17.27 3.50 18.25
CA MET A 1 17.84 3.71 16.92
C MET A 1 19.22 4.37 16.91
N GLU A 2 19.71 4.82 18.05
CA GLU A 2 21.08 5.37 18.20
C GLU A 2 22.20 4.34 17.99
N GLN A 3 21.89 3.05 17.98
CA GLN A 3 22.89 1.97 17.78
C GLN A 3 23.39 1.80 16.34
N TYR A 4 22.69 2.37 15.36
CA TYR A 4 23.03 2.20 13.93
C TYR A 4 23.32 3.56 13.28
N ARG A 5 24.52 4.08 13.52
CA ARG A 5 25.00 5.38 12.97
C ARG A 5 24.97 5.45 11.43
N ASP A 6 24.95 4.30 10.79
CA ASP A 6 24.95 4.19 9.32
C ASP A 6 23.57 4.12 8.68
N VAL A 7 22.49 4.13 9.46
CA VAL A 7 21.12 4.04 8.96
C VAL A 7 20.34 5.31 9.28
N ALA A 8 19.98 6.05 8.25
CA ALA A 8 19.02 7.15 8.38
C ALA A 8 17.60 6.59 8.49
N SER A 9 16.83 7.02 9.50
CA SER A 9 15.44 6.62 9.65
C SER A 9 14.50 7.74 9.25
N ILE A 10 13.41 7.37 8.57
CA ILE A 10 12.33 8.28 8.19
C ILE A 10 11.10 7.92 9.03
N PRO A 11 10.59 8.84 9.87
CA PRO A 11 9.38 8.58 10.63
C PRO A 11 8.17 8.55 9.71
N GLY A 12 7.40 7.47 9.77
CA GLY A 12 6.21 7.29 8.93
C GLY A 12 5.16 6.41 9.59
N ILE A 13 3.96 6.47 9.05
CA ILE A 13 2.83 5.68 9.49
C ILE A 13 1.98 5.27 8.29
N GLU A 14 1.52 4.02 8.27
CA GLU A 14 0.47 3.56 7.38
C GLU A 14 -0.86 3.56 8.11
N ILE A 15 -1.87 4.17 7.51
CA ILE A 15 -3.19 4.37 8.12
C ILE A 15 -4.24 3.75 7.20
N THR A 16 -5.08 2.89 7.79
CA THR A 16 -6.25 2.36 7.09
C THR A 16 -7.42 3.31 7.28
N SER A 17 -7.93 3.88 6.22
CA SER A 17 -9.09 4.78 6.23
C SER A 17 -10.40 4.03 6.54
N ARG A 18 -11.48 4.76 6.77
CA ARG A 18 -12.84 4.21 6.95
C ARG A 18 -13.28 3.37 5.75
N GLU A 19 -12.85 3.74 4.55
CA GLU A 19 -13.12 3.01 3.31
C GLU A 19 -12.31 1.71 3.19
N GLY A 20 -11.35 1.49 4.07
CA GLY A 20 -10.47 0.32 4.09
C GLY A 20 -9.24 0.44 3.19
N SER A 21 -8.98 1.59 2.59
CA SER A 21 -7.77 1.85 1.83
C SER A 21 -6.66 2.40 2.71
N HIS A 22 -5.43 2.15 2.33
CA HIS A 22 -4.25 2.56 3.07
C HIS A 22 -3.70 3.90 2.55
N ILE A 23 -3.11 4.66 3.46
CA ILE A 23 -2.39 5.90 3.19
C ILE A 23 -1.08 5.88 3.97
N LEU A 24 0.04 6.08 3.29
CA LEU A 24 1.35 6.28 3.90
C LEU A 24 1.60 7.76 4.10
N VAL A 25 1.99 8.13 5.31
CA VAL A 25 2.40 9.49 5.64
C VAL A 25 3.78 9.46 6.27
N TYR A 26 4.73 10.13 5.63
CA TYR A 26 6.10 10.27 6.08
C TYR A 26 6.33 11.69 6.60
N PHE A 27 7.08 11.82 7.67
CA PHE A 27 7.38 13.10 8.34
C PHE A 27 8.87 13.36 8.37
N TYR A 28 9.23 14.64 8.37
CA TYR A 28 10.64 15.05 8.49
C TYR A 28 11.20 14.87 9.89
N GLN A 29 10.33 14.82 10.93
CA GLN A 29 10.72 14.69 12.33
C GLN A 29 9.79 13.74 13.10
N HIS A 30 10.35 12.97 14.02
CA HIS A 30 9.58 12.08 14.90
C HIS A 30 8.55 12.85 15.76
N SER A 31 8.86 14.07 16.16
CA SER A 31 7.94 14.93 16.91
C SER A 31 6.66 15.26 16.12
N GLN A 32 6.77 15.42 14.80
CA GLN A 32 5.65 15.67 13.89
C GLN A 32 4.76 14.42 13.79
N LEU A 33 5.34 13.25 13.55
CA LEU A 33 4.63 11.98 13.55
C LEU A 33 3.89 11.76 14.89
N LYS A 34 4.57 11.98 16.03
CA LYS A 34 3.97 11.84 17.35
C LYS A 34 2.77 12.77 17.55
N LYS A 35 2.90 14.06 17.19
CA LYS A 35 1.82 15.04 17.27
C LYS A 35 0.66 14.67 16.34
N PHE A 36 0.94 14.31 15.09
CA PHE A 36 -0.06 13.87 14.14
C PHE A 36 -0.83 12.66 14.65
N TYR A 37 -0.13 11.60 15.09
CA TYR A 37 -0.75 10.40 15.61
C TYR A 37 -1.64 10.68 16.83
N LEU A 38 -1.11 11.38 17.84
CA LEU A 38 -1.85 11.62 19.09
C LEU A 38 -3.07 12.50 18.88
N LYS A 39 -2.99 13.52 18.04
CA LYS A 39 -4.06 14.50 17.87
C LYS A 39 -5.10 14.07 16.82
N TYR A 40 -4.68 13.46 15.72
CA TYR A 40 -5.55 13.26 14.57
C TYR A 40 -5.88 11.80 14.27
N ILE A 41 -5.09 10.83 14.73
CA ILE A 41 -5.33 9.41 14.42
C ILE A 41 -5.83 8.65 15.64
N LYS A 42 -5.13 8.74 16.78
CA LYS A 42 -5.44 7.97 17.99
C LYS A 42 -6.89 8.12 18.47
N PRO A 43 -7.54 9.31 18.46
CA PRO A 43 -8.92 9.46 18.90
C PRO A 43 -9.95 8.74 17.99
N PHE A 44 -9.57 8.45 16.76
CA PHE A 44 -10.43 7.84 15.74
C PHE A 44 -10.09 6.38 15.44
N LEU A 45 -9.19 5.77 16.22
CA LEU A 45 -8.89 4.34 16.08
C LEU A 45 -10.14 3.50 16.38
N GLY A 46 -10.29 2.42 15.63
CA GLY A 46 -11.25 1.38 15.94
C GLY A 46 -10.85 0.61 17.22
N ARG A 47 -11.72 -0.30 17.67
CA ARG A 47 -11.47 -1.14 18.86
C ARG A 47 -10.32 -2.13 18.67
N ASP A 48 -9.90 -2.37 17.45
CA ASP A 48 -8.85 -3.34 17.10
C ASP A 48 -7.72 -2.63 16.38
N VAL A 49 -6.48 -2.96 16.74
CA VAL A 49 -5.25 -2.42 16.11
C VAL A 49 -5.23 -2.63 14.59
N MET A 50 -5.89 -3.70 14.11
CA MET A 50 -6.00 -4.03 12.69
C MET A 50 -7.27 -3.47 12.03
N SER A 51 -8.07 -2.69 12.76
CA SER A 51 -9.27 -2.08 12.19
C SER A 51 -8.94 -0.75 11.52
N SER A 52 -9.75 -0.40 10.51
CA SER A 52 -9.72 0.93 9.93
C SER A 52 -10.00 2.01 10.99
N THR A 53 -9.47 3.20 10.76
CA THR A 53 -9.86 4.39 11.51
C THR A 53 -11.31 4.78 11.13
N LYS A 54 -11.89 5.69 11.91
CA LYS A 54 -13.19 6.28 11.57
C LYS A 54 -13.06 7.42 10.54
N LEU A 55 -11.84 7.81 10.21
CA LEU A 55 -11.54 8.90 9.27
C LEU A 55 -11.63 8.42 7.82
N SER A 56 -12.16 9.25 6.96
CA SER A 56 -12.11 9.07 5.51
C SER A 56 -10.69 9.34 4.97
N MET A 57 -10.47 8.96 3.72
CA MET A 57 -9.19 9.23 3.05
C MET A 57 -8.91 10.73 2.97
N GLU A 58 -9.92 11.53 2.66
CA GLU A 58 -9.83 12.99 2.57
C GLU A 58 -9.48 13.62 3.92
N GLU A 59 -10.10 13.16 5.00
CA GLU A 59 -9.82 13.65 6.36
C GLU A 59 -8.38 13.31 6.78
N ILE A 60 -7.89 12.11 6.48
CA ILE A 60 -6.50 11.71 6.77
C ILE A 60 -5.51 12.58 5.98
N VAL A 61 -5.74 12.75 4.68
CA VAL A 61 -4.89 13.59 3.82
C VAL A 61 -4.91 15.05 4.28
N HIS A 62 -6.09 15.58 4.60
CA HIS A 62 -6.22 16.94 5.14
C HIS A 62 -5.43 17.12 6.44
N CYS A 63 -5.59 16.23 7.40
CA CYS A 63 -4.84 16.27 8.66
C CYS A 63 -3.33 16.14 8.47
N ALA A 64 -2.88 15.29 7.53
CA ALA A 64 -1.47 15.11 7.22
C ALA A 64 -0.84 16.38 6.63
N LYS A 65 -1.57 17.11 5.78
CA LYS A 65 -1.13 18.38 5.17
C LYS A 65 -0.95 19.53 6.17
N LEU A 66 -1.44 19.41 7.41
CA LEU A 66 -1.17 20.38 8.47
C LEU A 66 0.27 20.27 9.01
N PHE A 67 1.05 19.32 8.52
CA PHE A 67 2.44 19.10 8.89
C PHE A 67 3.32 19.06 7.64
N PRO A 68 4.60 19.43 7.74
CA PRO A 68 5.58 19.05 6.74
C PRO A 68 5.63 17.53 6.61
N SER A 69 5.08 17.02 5.51
CA SER A 69 4.92 15.58 5.28
C SER A 69 4.97 15.23 3.80
N VAL A 70 5.20 13.95 3.52
CA VAL A 70 5.07 13.34 2.20
C VAL A 70 4.00 12.27 2.28
N ILE A 71 2.95 12.40 1.46
CA ILE A 71 1.76 11.55 1.48
C ILE A 71 1.76 10.69 0.24
N ILE A 72 1.71 9.38 0.40
CA ILE A 72 1.78 8.41 -0.68
C ILE A 72 0.58 7.46 -0.61
N PHE A 73 -0.06 7.18 -1.73
CA PHE A 73 -0.98 6.05 -1.81
C PHE A 73 -0.20 4.76 -2.06
N PRO A 74 -0.13 3.84 -1.07
CA PRO A 74 0.51 2.55 -1.26
C PRO A 74 -0.34 1.66 -2.18
N HIS A 75 0.32 0.81 -2.94
CA HIS A 75 -0.29 -0.26 -3.76
C HIS A 75 -1.68 0.09 -4.36
N PRO A 76 -1.84 1.19 -5.13
CA PRO A 76 -3.15 1.76 -5.48
C PRO A 76 -4.12 0.82 -6.21
N TYR A 77 -3.63 -0.23 -6.85
CA TYR A 77 -4.44 -1.27 -7.49
C TYR A 77 -4.46 -2.61 -6.75
N CYS A 78 -4.00 -2.66 -5.50
CA CYS A 78 -4.08 -3.88 -4.70
C CYS A 78 -5.52 -4.22 -4.34
N VAL A 79 -5.98 -5.42 -4.71
CA VAL A 79 -7.34 -5.86 -4.39
C VAL A 79 -7.43 -6.39 -2.96
N ALA A 80 -6.34 -6.98 -2.45
CA ALA A 80 -6.34 -7.58 -1.11
C ALA A 80 -6.46 -6.53 0.02
N TYR A 81 -5.87 -5.35 -0.19
CA TYR A 81 -5.82 -4.24 0.77
C TYR A 81 -6.59 -3.01 0.29
N THR A 82 -7.55 -3.19 -0.55
CA THR A 82 -8.43 -2.15 -1.10
C THR A 82 -7.65 -0.91 -1.53
N GLY A 83 -6.80 -1.06 -2.56
CA GLY A 83 -6.09 0.08 -3.14
C GLY A 83 -7.06 1.17 -3.59
N VAL A 84 -6.67 2.43 -3.48
CA VAL A 84 -7.53 3.60 -3.77
C VAL A 84 -8.22 3.53 -5.13
N CYS A 85 -7.56 2.98 -6.14
CA CYS A 85 -8.11 2.82 -7.48
C CYS A 85 -9.15 1.69 -7.61
N ASN A 86 -9.32 0.86 -6.59
CA ASN A 86 -10.32 -0.21 -6.55
C ASN A 86 -11.55 0.15 -5.71
N LEU A 87 -11.55 1.32 -5.08
CA LEU A 87 -12.72 1.83 -4.37
C LEU A 87 -13.81 2.24 -5.38
N ASN A 88 -15.06 2.01 -4.99
CA ASN A 88 -16.22 2.41 -5.80
C ASN A 88 -16.52 3.91 -5.57
N PHE A 89 -15.56 4.75 -5.92
CA PHE A 89 -15.73 6.20 -5.96
C PHE A 89 -16.11 6.63 -7.37
N ASP A 90 -16.84 7.74 -7.47
CA ASP A 90 -16.95 8.45 -8.74
C ASP A 90 -15.56 8.95 -9.19
N ASP A 91 -15.43 9.21 -10.48
CA ASP A 91 -14.15 9.57 -11.07
C ASP A 91 -13.62 10.91 -10.52
N PHE A 92 -14.50 11.87 -10.27
CA PHE A 92 -14.14 13.17 -9.70
C PHE A 92 -13.54 13.06 -8.29
N ARG A 93 -14.14 12.25 -7.41
CA ARG A 93 -13.61 12.00 -6.06
C ARG A 93 -12.25 11.30 -6.13
N LYS A 94 -12.13 10.31 -7.01
CA LYS A 94 -10.87 9.58 -7.21
C LYS A 94 -9.76 10.49 -7.70
N GLU A 95 -10.05 11.33 -8.70
CA GLU A 95 -9.09 12.29 -9.26
C GLU A 95 -8.63 13.28 -8.19
N ARG A 96 -9.54 13.88 -7.44
CA ARG A 96 -9.21 14.81 -6.33
C ARG A 96 -8.33 14.15 -5.26
N LEU A 97 -8.58 12.88 -4.90
CA LEU A 97 -7.75 12.15 -3.96
C LEU A 97 -6.34 11.92 -4.52
N LEU A 98 -6.22 11.51 -5.77
CA LEU A 98 -4.94 11.31 -6.44
C LEU A 98 -4.17 12.63 -6.60
N GLU A 99 -4.85 13.74 -6.85
CA GLU A 99 -4.24 15.07 -6.88
C GLU A 99 -3.77 15.55 -5.51
N ALA A 100 -4.48 15.17 -4.45
CA ALA A 100 -4.21 15.64 -3.11
C ALA A 100 -2.96 15.05 -2.46
N VAL A 101 -2.39 13.95 -2.99
CA VAL A 101 -1.19 13.29 -2.44
C VAL A 101 0.06 13.68 -3.22
N ASP A 102 1.23 13.47 -2.61
CA ASP A 102 2.52 13.79 -3.24
C ASP A 102 2.92 12.72 -4.26
N GLY A 103 2.49 11.47 -4.07
CA GLY A 103 2.88 10.39 -4.97
C GLY A 103 2.11 9.09 -4.76
N VAL A 104 2.55 8.07 -5.51
CA VAL A 104 1.99 6.71 -5.47
C VAL A 104 3.08 5.65 -5.42
N GLU A 105 2.78 4.53 -4.80
CA GLU A 105 3.66 3.36 -4.82
C GLU A 105 3.45 2.60 -6.14
N VAL A 106 4.52 2.48 -6.93
CA VAL A 106 4.47 1.86 -8.26
C VAL A 106 4.86 0.38 -8.25
N ILE A 107 5.72 -0.03 -7.31
CA ILE A 107 6.06 -1.44 -7.09
C ILE A 107 5.92 -1.75 -5.60
N ASN A 108 5.06 -2.70 -5.29
CA ASN A 108 4.90 -3.27 -3.97
C ASN A 108 5.24 -4.77 -4.05
N ALA A 109 6.14 -5.26 -3.17
CA ALA A 109 6.57 -6.65 -3.23
C ALA A 109 5.46 -7.65 -2.89
N GLU A 110 4.48 -7.25 -2.09
CA GLU A 110 3.30 -8.06 -1.77
C GLU A 110 2.20 -8.01 -2.85
N ASN A 111 2.32 -7.15 -3.86
CA ASN A 111 1.42 -7.15 -5.01
C ASN A 111 1.69 -8.32 -5.97
N ILE A 112 0.81 -8.52 -6.93
CA ILE A 112 1.08 -9.35 -8.11
C ILE A 112 1.57 -8.47 -9.26
N HIS A 113 2.36 -9.04 -10.17
CA HIS A 113 2.97 -8.33 -11.30
C HIS A 113 1.99 -7.43 -12.07
N ARG A 114 0.81 -7.95 -12.38
CA ARG A 114 -0.21 -7.19 -13.14
C ARG A 114 -0.67 -5.93 -12.40
N TRP A 115 -0.74 -5.95 -11.08
CA TRP A 115 -1.14 -4.77 -10.31
C TRP A 115 0.00 -3.76 -10.21
N ASN A 116 1.24 -4.22 -10.02
CA ASN A 116 2.40 -3.36 -10.07
C ASN A 116 2.53 -2.66 -11.44
N LEU A 117 2.29 -3.37 -12.54
CA LEU A 117 2.29 -2.76 -13.86
C LEU A 117 1.23 -1.64 -13.97
N ARG A 118 0.01 -1.85 -13.44
CA ARG A 118 -1.02 -0.80 -13.41
C ARG A 118 -0.63 0.36 -12.51
N CYS A 119 0.01 0.10 -11.37
CA CYS A 119 0.53 1.14 -10.49
C CYS A 119 1.63 1.98 -11.18
N ALA A 120 2.53 1.33 -11.92
CA ALA A 120 3.56 2.01 -12.68
C ALA A 120 2.97 2.92 -13.77
N LEU A 121 1.98 2.43 -14.51
CA LEU A 121 1.26 3.24 -15.51
C LEU A 121 0.55 4.44 -14.85
N LEU A 122 -0.08 4.23 -13.71
CA LEU A 122 -0.68 5.33 -12.94
C LEU A 122 0.35 6.38 -12.52
N GLY A 123 1.51 5.95 -12.00
CA GLY A 123 2.59 6.86 -11.62
C GLY A 123 3.07 7.72 -12.77
N LEU A 124 3.23 7.12 -13.96
CA LEU A 124 3.58 7.85 -15.19
C LEU A 124 2.49 8.86 -15.61
N GLN A 125 1.22 8.45 -15.53
CA GLN A 125 0.09 9.32 -15.90
C GLN A 125 -0.05 10.53 -14.96
N LEU A 126 0.12 10.31 -13.67
CA LEU A 126 -0.04 11.36 -12.66
C LEU A 126 1.12 12.37 -12.65
N ARG A 127 2.29 12.03 -13.18
CA ARG A 127 3.51 12.85 -13.14
C ARG A 127 3.85 13.31 -11.72
N LYS A 128 3.61 12.44 -10.72
CA LYS A 128 3.88 12.66 -9.30
C LYS A 128 5.05 11.81 -8.84
N ALA A 129 5.45 12.01 -7.58
CA ALA A 129 6.47 11.18 -6.95
C ALA A 129 6.10 9.69 -7.04
N ILE A 130 7.10 8.87 -7.31
CA ILE A 130 6.96 7.42 -7.31
C ILE A 130 7.77 6.81 -6.16
N THR A 131 7.19 5.83 -5.53
CA THR A 131 7.85 5.03 -4.50
C THR A 131 7.66 3.55 -4.75
N GLY A 132 8.41 2.74 -4.04
CA GLY A 132 8.21 1.31 -3.98
C GLY A 132 8.59 0.80 -2.60
N GLY A 133 7.92 -0.25 -2.16
CA GLY A 133 8.12 -0.80 -0.84
C GLY A 133 8.00 -2.31 -0.81
N SER A 134 8.66 -2.89 0.18
CA SER A 134 8.59 -4.34 0.41
C SER A 134 7.25 -4.78 0.99
N ASP A 135 6.52 -3.89 1.67
CA ASP A 135 5.32 -4.20 2.45
C ASP A 135 5.53 -5.47 3.30
N GLY A 136 6.76 -5.57 3.83
CA GLY A 136 7.32 -6.79 4.37
C GLY A 136 6.85 -7.06 5.78
N HIS A 137 6.17 -8.17 5.99
CA HIS A 137 5.77 -8.65 7.31
C HIS A 137 6.74 -9.71 7.88
N SER A 138 7.87 -9.89 7.22
CA SER A 138 8.98 -10.74 7.68
C SER A 138 10.31 -10.19 7.18
N LEU A 139 11.40 -10.52 7.85
CA LEU A 139 12.75 -10.09 7.45
C LEU A 139 13.10 -10.52 6.03
N TYR A 140 12.59 -11.66 5.58
CA TYR A 140 12.82 -12.18 4.23
C TYR A 140 12.25 -11.26 3.14
N HIS A 141 11.22 -10.48 3.43
CA HIS A 141 10.59 -9.56 2.48
C HIS A 141 11.28 -8.20 2.43
N MET A 142 12.05 -7.84 3.44
CA MET A 142 12.75 -6.55 3.49
C MET A 142 13.76 -6.41 2.34
N GLY A 143 13.80 -5.23 1.73
CA GLY A 143 14.70 -4.93 0.63
C GLY A 143 14.34 -5.56 -0.72
N ARG A 144 13.18 -6.23 -0.85
CA ARG A 144 12.72 -6.80 -2.12
C ARG A 144 12.37 -5.75 -3.15
N VAL A 145 11.83 -4.66 -2.68
CA VAL A 145 11.58 -3.44 -3.44
C VAL A 145 12.12 -2.29 -2.61
N VAL A 146 12.85 -1.41 -3.25
CA VAL A 146 13.45 -0.23 -2.63
C VAL A 146 13.21 1.00 -3.48
N THR A 147 13.01 2.12 -2.80
CA THR A 147 13.07 3.46 -3.38
C THR A 147 14.47 4.00 -3.13
N TYR A 148 15.13 4.52 -4.16
CA TYR A 148 16.46 5.13 -4.03
C TYR A 148 16.50 6.48 -4.73
N ALA A 149 17.37 7.35 -4.26
CA ALA A 149 17.62 8.66 -4.84
C ALA A 149 19.10 9.06 -4.65
N ALA A 150 19.63 9.84 -5.57
CA ALA A 150 20.95 10.45 -5.44
C ALA A 150 20.83 11.71 -4.55
N CYS A 151 20.93 11.53 -3.23
CA CYS A 151 20.81 12.61 -2.25
C CYS A 151 21.71 12.35 -1.04
N GLU A 152 21.84 13.32 -0.16
CA GLU A 152 22.49 13.12 1.13
C GLU A 152 21.84 11.99 1.93
N LYS A 153 22.64 11.24 2.70
CA LYS A 153 22.19 10.12 3.52
C LYS A 153 21.45 10.60 4.79
N THR A 154 20.39 11.38 4.59
CA THR A 154 19.52 11.87 5.66
C THR A 154 18.05 11.62 5.32
N GLY A 155 17.21 11.44 6.34
CA GLY A 155 15.76 11.28 6.14
C GLY A 155 15.13 12.47 5.41
N PRO A 156 15.39 13.71 5.81
CA PRO A 156 14.88 14.89 5.11
C PRO A 156 15.30 14.98 3.65
N ALA A 157 16.58 14.72 3.33
CA ALA A 157 17.07 14.75 1.94
C ALA A 157 16.37 13.69 1.08
N MET A 158 16.19 12.48 1.60
CA MET A 158 15.45 11.42 0.91
C MET A 158 13.99 11.80 0.66
N LEU A 159 13.30 12.38 1.65
CA LEU A 159 11.91 12.82 1.48
C LEU A 159 11.76 13.94 0.45
N ASN A 160 12.71 14.91 0.43
CA ASN A 160 12.74 15.95 -0.57
C ASN A 160 12.96 15.35 -1.97
N ALA A 161 13.95 14.45 -2.12
CA ALA A 161 14.20 13.79 -3.39
C ALA A 161 13.00 12.99 -3.91
N VAL A 162 12.24 12.32 -3.01
CA VAL A 162 10.97 11.67 -3.37
C VAL A 162 9.98 12.71 -3.86
N LYS A 163 9.76 13.78 -3.10
CA LYS A 163 8.76 14.81 -3.39
C LYS A 163 9.04 15.54 -4.70
N ASP A 164 10.30 15.78 -4.99
CA ASP A 164 10.77 16.47 -6.21
C ASP A 164 10.82 15.55 -7.44
N GLY A 165 10.43 14.28 -7.29
CA GLY A 165 10.42 13.30 -8.38
C GLY A 165 11.80 12.75 -8.75
N GLY A 166 12.84 13.01 -7.93
CA GLY A 166 14.20 12.50 -8.13
C GLY A 166 14.42 11.07 -7.64
N ALA A 167 13.38 10.40 -7.16
CA ALA A 167 13.46 9.02 -6.70
C ALA A 167 13.19 8.02 -7.82
N CYS A 168 13.88 6.88 -7.74
CA CYS A 168 13.69 5.73 -8.59
C CYS A 168 13.28 4.51 -7.75
N VAL A 169 12.65 3.54 -8.39
CA VAL A 169 12.19 2.31 -7.74
C VAL A 169 12.81 1.09 -8.39
N VAL A 170 13.37 0.21 -7.57
CA VAL A 170 13.98 -1.05 -8.01
C VAL A 170 13.44 -2.20 -7.19
N GLY A 171 13.21 -3.31 -7.84
CA GLY A 171 12.78 -4.55 -7.19
C GLY A 171 11.70 -5.25 -7.98
N ARG A 172 11.17 -6.30 -7.35
CA ARG A 172 10.11 -7.13 -7.93
C ARG A 172 9.25 -7.75 -6.83
N GLU A 173 8.04 -8.11 -7.22
CA GLU A 173 7.09 -8.80 -6.37
C GLU A 173 7.58 -10.18 -5.92
N ILE A 174 7.07 -10.62 -4.79
CA ILE A 174 7.32 -11.95 -4.24
C ILE A 174 6.53 -12.99 -5.04
N ASN A 175 7.15 -14.11 -5.34
CA ASN A 175 6.49 -15.23 -6.02
C ASN A 175 5.23 -15.68 -5.25
N LEU A 176 4.16 -16.01 -5.98
CA LEU A 176 2.85 -16.39 -5.44
C LEU A 176 2.94 -17.56 -4.44
N LEU A 177 3.77 -18.57 -4.71
CA LEU A 177 3.96 -19.70 -3.80
C LEU A 177 4.54 -19.26 -2.45
N ARG A 178 5.51 -18.35 -2.48
CA ARG A 178 6.11 -17.77 -1.27
C ARG A 178 5.13 -16.89 -0.49
N LYS A 179 4.21 -16.21 -1.19
CA LYS A 179 3.12 -15.45 -0.53
C LYS A 179 2.18 -16.36 0.24
N VAL A 180 1.83 -17.49 -0.33
CA VAL A 180 0.97 -18.47 0.35
C VAL A 180 1.68 -19.03 1.58
N ALA A 181 2.96 -19.39 1.47
CA ALA A 181 3.75 -19.87 2.60
C ALA A 181 3.92 -18.81 3.70
N SER A 182 4.20 -17.55 3.36
CA SER A 182 4.33 -16.45 4.32
C SER A 182 3.02 -16.09 5.01
N SER A 183 1.89 -16.22 4.30
CA SER A 183 0.56 -16.03 4.89
C SER A 183 0.23 -17.09 5.93
N GLY A 184 0.65 -18.34 5.73
CA GLY A 184 0.54 -19.41 6.72
C GLY A 184 1.39 -19.14 7.97
N ALA A 185 2.61 -18.64 7.80
CA ALA A 185 3.48 -18.26 8.92
C ALA A 185 2.90 -17.08 9.71
N LYS A 186 2.30 -16.08 9.06
CA LYS A 186 1.57 -14.98 9.71
C LYS A 186 0.42 -15.48 10.58
N LEU A 187 -0.34 -16.46 10.11
CA LEU A 187 -1.42 -17.10 10.88
C LEU A 187 -0.89 -17.78 12.14
N ASN A 188 0.23 -18.49 12.06
CA ASN A 188 0.83 -19.18 13.21
C ASN A 188 1.35 -18.20 14.27
N VAL A 189 2.05 -17.14 13.88
CA VAL A 189 2.57 -16.12 14.81
C VAL A 189 1.42 -15.37 15.51
N HIS A 190 0.37 -15.01 14.78
CA HIS A 190 -0.79 -14.33 15.36
C HIS A 190 -1.63 -15.25 16.25
N ALA A 191 -1.74 -16.53 15.93
CA ALA A 191 -2.45 -17.51 16.76
C ALA A 191 -1.76 -17.73 18.12
N GLY A 192 -0.43 -17.71 18.15
CA GLY A 192 0.34 -17.87 19.39
C GLY A 192 0.28 -16.65 20.32
N VAL A 193 0.24 -15.43 19.75
CA VAL A 193 0.29 -14.19 20.53
C VAL A 193 -1.11 -13.67 20.90
N TYR A 194 -2.13 -13.96 20.09
CA TYR A 194 -3.49 -13.44 20.31
C TYR A 194 -4.57 -14.50 19.98
N PRO A 195 -4.80 -15.48 20.84
CA PRO A 195 -5.73 -16.58 20.55
C PRO A 195 -7.17 -16.12 20.29
N GLY A 196 -7.64 -15.03 20.91
CA GLY A 196 -8.97 -14.46 20.66
C GLY A 196 -9.16 -13.80 19.28
N ARG A 197 -8.10 -13.65 18.48
CA ARG A 197 -8.13 -13.04 17.14
C ARG A 197 -8.15 -14.07 16.01
N LEU A 198 -8.02 -15.36 16.32
CA LEU A 198 -7.98 -16.44 15.33
C LEU A 198 -9.19 -16.39 14.38
N GLY A 199 -10.40 -16.19 14.92
CA GLY A 199 -11.62 -16.10 14.13
C GLY A 199 -11.68 -14.89 13.18
N LYS A 200 -11.04 -13.75 13.54
CA LYS A 200 -10.96 -12.56 12.67
C LYS A 200 -9.95 -12.77 11.55
N ASN A 201 -8.82 -13.39 11.88
CA ASN A 201 -7.78 -13.71 10.89
C ASN A 201 -8.25 -14.77 9.89
N ILE A 202 -9.01 -15.76 10.34
CA ILE A 202 -9.66 -16.76 9.48
C ILE A 202 -10.67 -16.07 8.55
N ARG A 203 -11.54 -15.18 9.06
CA ARG A 203 -12.46 -14.41 8.21
C ARG A 203 -11.75 -13.51 7.21
N TYR A 204 -10.66 -12.86 7.62
CA TYR A 204 -9.83 -12.05 6.73
C TYR A 204 -9.21 -12.91 5.63
N SER A 205 -8.56 -14.02 5.99
CA SER A 205 -7.97 -14.97 5.05
C SER A 205 -9.03 -15.56 4.11
N TYR A 206 -10.22 -15.89 4.62
CA TYR A 206 -11.35 -16.34 3.82
C TYR A 206 -11.80 -15.27 2.81
N ARG A 207 -11.93 -14.00 3.22
CA ARG A 207 -12.25 -12.91 2.31
C ARG A 207 -11.20 -12.74 1.21
N VAL A 208 -9.91 -12.78 1.58
CA VAL A 208 -8.81 -12.69 0.61
C VAL A 208 -8.84 -13.85 -0.38
N ILE A 209 -9.07 -15.08 0.09
CA ILE A 209 -9.19 -16.28 -0.75
C ILE A 209 -10.45 -16.18 -1.63
N HIS A 210 -11.57 -15.73 -1.09
CA HIS A 210 -12.82 -15.60 -1.83
C HIS A 210 -12.73 -14.55 -2.94
N VAL A 211 -12.15 -13.38 -2.65
CA VAL A 211 -11.92 -12.32 -3.64
C VAL A 211 -10.94 -12.80 -4.71
N LYS A 212 -9.83 -13.45 -4.33
CA LYS A 212 -8.86 -14.01 -5.28
C LYS A 212 -9.50 -15.10 -6.15
N SER A 213 -10.31 -15.99 -5.58
CA SER A 213 -11.00 -17.03 -6.35
C SER A 213 -12.08 -16.47 -7.30
N ALA A 214 -12.75 -15.39 -6.93
CA ALA A 214 -13.69 -14.70 -7.80
C ALA A 214 -12.97 -14.03 -8.98
N LEU A 215 -11.84 -13.38 -8.74
CA LEU A 215 -11.00 -12.77 -9.78
C LEU A 215 -10.42 -13.82 -10.75
N ILE A 216 -9.97 -14.96 -10.22
CA ILE A 216 -9.49 -16.08 -11.03
C ILE A 216 -10.63 -16.59 -11.91
N ARG A 217 -11.83 -16.82 -11.35
CA ARG A 217 -13.02 -17.25 -12.11
C ARG A 217 -13.39 -16.23 -13.21
N GLN A 218 -13.34 -14.94 -12.90
CA GLN A 218 -13.61 -13.88 -13.89
C GLN A 218 -12.57 -13.91 -15.01
N GLN A 219 -11.28 -14.09 -14.70
CA GLN A 219 -10.23 -14.19 -15.70
C GLN A 219 -10.37 -15.44 -16.58
N TRP A 220 -10.76 -16.58 -16.01
CA TRP A 220 -11.06 -17.79 -16.77
C TRP A 220 -12.23 -17.59 -17.71
N ARG A 221 -13.33 -16.96 -17.24
CA ARG A 221 -14.47 -16.60 -18.11
C ARG A 221 -14.05 -15.71 -19.27
N LEU A 222 -13.26 -14.66 -19.02
CA LEU A 222 -12.77 -13.75 -20.07
C LEU A 222 -11.82 -14.45 -21.06
N ARG A 223 -10.97 -15.38 -20.60
CA ARG A 223 -10.12 -16.19 -21.48
C ARG A 223 -10.95 -17.15 -22.34
N PHE A 224 -11.98 -17.78 -21.78
CA PHE A 224 -12.90 -18.64 -22.53
C PHE A 224 -13.68 -17.85 -23.57
N TYR A 225 -14.18 -16.67 -23.23
CA TYR A 225 -14.89 -15.78 -24.16
C TYR A 225 -14.00 -15.34 -25.31
N ARG A 226 -12.75 -14.94 -25.02
CA ARG A 226 -11.77 -14.56 -26.06
C ARG A 226 -11.35 -15.74 -26.95
N ARG A 227 -11.29 -16.96 -26.42
CA ARG A 227 -11.05 -18.17 -27.23
C ARG A 227 -12.23 -18.47 -28.14
N LYS A 228 -13.45 -18.39 -27.63
CA LYS A 228 -14.67 -18.66 -28.43
C LYS A 228 -14.85 -17.67 -29.59
N ASN A 229 -14.52 -16.39 -29.39
CA ASN A 229 -14.63 -15.37 -30.41
C ASN A 229 -13.45 -15.30 -31.41
N ARG A 230 -12.35 -16.03 -31.16
CA ARG A 230 -11.27 -16.17 -32.16
C ARG A 230 -11.60 -17.15 -33.29
N TYR A 231 -12.62 -17.94 -33.14
CA TYR A 231 -13.03 -18.96 -34.11
C TYR A 231 -14.27 -18.57 -34.95
N HIS A 232 -14.73 -17.32 -34.89
CA HIS A 232 -15.66 -16.76 -35.83
C HIS A 232 -14.95 -15.65 -36.63
N PRO A 233 -14.37 -15.95 -37.82
CA PRO A 233 -14.08 -14.90 -38.78
C PRO A 233 -15.43 -14.33 -39.22
N LEU A 234 -15.54 -13.01 -39.17
CA LEU A 234 -16.65 -12.29 -39.78
C LEU A 234 -16.68 -12.64 -41.28
N VAL A 235 -17.77 -13.28 -41.72
CA VAL A 235 -18.19 -13.32 -43.13
C VAL A 235 -18.80 -11.97 -43.44
#